data_d2158b712699f340efdc3c0e98a2dad6
#
_entry.id   d2158b712699f340efdc3c0e98a2dad6
#
_cell.length_a   1.000
_cell.length_b   1.000
_cell.length_c   1.000
_cell.angle_alpha   90.00
_cell.angle_beta   90.00
_cell.angle_gamma   90.00
#
_symmetry.space_group_name_H-M   'P 1'
#
loop_
_entity.id
_entity.type
_entity.pdbx_description
1 polymer ?
#
loop_
_entity_poly.entity_id
_entity_poly.type
_entity_poly.pdbx_seq_one_letter_code
_entity_poly.pdbx_strand_id
1 'polypeptide(L)'
;DTSSELLMFLLLRKPVVTFCNQKPLPHLLDVTEADKVEAAIEHALTKPNKLMQSIEDYCLELHPYTDGKSSQRVLNAANEFLHKKEKLKPKPLNLFRNLKMRKEFNFWGW
;
A
#
# COMPACT_ATOMS: atom_id res chain seq x y z
N ASP A 1 3.36 13.63 1.32
CA ASP A 1 2.98 12.69 2.36
C ASP A 1 2.29 11.48 1.75
N THR A 2 2.81 10.29 1.99
CA THR A 2 2.30 9.02 1.45
C THR A 2 1.70 8.19 2.59
N SER A 3 0.67 8.72 3.22
CA SER A 3 -0.01 8.02 4.30
C SER A 3 -0.92 6.89 3.79
N SER A 4 -1.24 5.94 4.64
CA SER A 4 -2.13 4.83 4.31
C SER A 4 -3.57 5.27 4.02
N GLU A 5 -4.01 6.40 4.56
CA GLU A 5 -5.34 7.00 4.27
C GLU A 5 -5.50 7.33 2.79
N LEU A 6 -4.43 7.74 2.12
CA LEU A 6 -4.41 8.03 0.71
C LEU A 6 -4.84 6.80 -0.13
N LEU A 7 -4.37 5.61 0.27
CA LEU A 7 -4.75 4.35 -0.36
C LEU A 7 -6.24 4.06 -0.22
N MET A 8 -6.82 4.37 0.94
CA MET A 8 -8.26 4.18 1.17
C MET A 8 -9.11 5.07 0.25
N PHE A 9 -8.69 6.34 0.05
CA PHE A 9 -9.36 7.24 -0.90
C PHE A 9 -9.28 6.73 -2.34
N LEU A 10 -8.11 6.25 -2.76
CA LEU A 10 -7.93 5.68 -4.10
C LEU A 10 -8.80 4.42 -4.31
N LEU A 11 -8.89 3.53 -3.31
CA LEU A 11 -9.76 2.35 -3.39
C LEU A 11 -11.26 2.72 -3.52
N LEU A 12 -11.66 3.89 -3.04
CA LEU A 12 -13.00 4.46 -3.26
C LEU A 12 -13.13 5.16 -4.63
N ARG A 13 -12.14 5.06 -5.52
CA ARG A 13 -12.08 5.74 -6.82
C ARG A 13 -12.26 7.24 -6.70
N LYS A 14 -11.66 7.82 -5.67
CA LYS A 14 -11.63 9.28 -5.47
C LYS A 14 -10.27 9.83 -5.86
N PRO A 15 -10.23 10.94 -6.61
CA PRO A 15 -8.98 11.59 -6.95
C PRO A 15 -8.31 12.17 -5.70
N VAL A 16 -6.99 12.16 -5.68
CA VAL A 16 -6.16 12.66 -4.58
C VAL A 16 -5.21 13.69 -5.12
N VAL A 17 -5.15 14.85 -4.46
CA VAL A 17 -4.16 15.89 -4.70
C VAL A 17 -3.09 15.79 -3.61
N THR A 18 -1.83 15.77 -4.01
CA THR A 18 -0.68 15.77 -3.12
C THR A 18 0.14 17.04 -3.31
N PHE A 19 0.88 17.42 -2.27
CA PHE A 19 1.73 18.60 -2.32
C PHE A 19 3.18 18.22 -2.05
N CYS A 20 4.08 18.57 -2.96
CA CYS A 20 5.51 18.28 -2.90
C CYS A 20 5.82 16.80 -2.56
N ASN A 21 5.14 15.86 -3.22
CA ASN A 21 5.38 14.45 -3.01
C ASN A 21 6.77 14.07 -3.55
N GLN A 22 7.56 13.34 -2.76
CA GLN A 22 8.88 12.87 -3.16
C GLN A 22 8.83 11.86 -4.32
N LYS A 23 7.71 11.16 -4.49
CA LYS A 23 7.49 10.17 -5.55
C LYS A 23 6.13 10.43 -6.20
N PRO A 24 6.04 11.38 -7.14
CA PRO A 24 4.81 11.58 -7.88
C PRO A 24 4.48 10.33 -8.72
N LEU A 25 3.27 9.84 -8.59
CA LEU A 25 2.77 8.65 -9.28
C LEU A 25 1.60 9.05 -10.20
N PRO A 26 1.35 8.33 -11.30
CA PRO A 26 0.36 8.74 -12.30
C PRO A 26 -1.09 8.78 -11.80
N HIS A 27 -1.39 8.09 -10.70
CA HIS A 27 -2.70 8.11 -10.05
C HIS A 27 -2.84 9.22 -8.98
N LEU A 28 -1.82 10.07 -8.81
CA LEU A 28 -1.81 11.21 -7.92
C LEU A 28 -1.67 12.51 -8.70
N LEU A 29 -2.37 13.54 -8.28
CA LEU A 29 -2.22 14.89 -8.78
C LEU A 29 -1.26 15.64 -7.85
N ASP A 30 0.04 15.60 -8.18
CA ASP A 30 1.04 16.27 -7.34
C ASP A 30 1.25 17.73 -7.78
N VAL A 31 1.30 18.62 -6.79
CA VAL A 31 1.51 20.06 -6.97
C VAL A 31 2.70 20.50 -6.13
N THR A 32 3.57 21.29 -6.71
CA THR A 32 4.79 21.78 -6.05
C THR A 32 4.69 23.25 -5.62
N GLU A 33 3.74 23.99 -6.18
CA GLU A 33 3.54 25.41 -5.93
C GLU A 33 2.21 25.64 -5.18
N ALA A 34 2.26 26.37 -4.07
CA ALA A 34 1.11 26.54 -3.19
C ALA A 34 -0.08 27.27 -3.86
N ASP A 35 0.20 28.20 -4.76
CA ASP A 35 -0.81 28.95 -5.53
C ASP A 35 -1.53 28.10 -6.59
N LYS A 36 -0.99 26.94 -6.94
CA LYS A 36 -1.61 26.00 -7.89
C LYS A 36 -2.49 24.92 -7.21
N VAL A 37 -2.51 24.87 -5.89
CA VAL A 37 -3.26 23.83 -5.14
C VAL A 37 -4.76 23.94 -5.40
N GLU A 38 -5.31 25.14 -5.36
CA GLU A 38 -6.74 25.38 -5.60
C GLU A 38 -7.18 24.91 -6.99
N ALA A 39 -6.43 25.31 -8.02
CA ALA A 39 -6.69 24.88 -9.40
C ALA A 39 -6.56 23.35 -9.56
N ALA A 40 -5.63 22.72 -8.86
CA ALA A 40 -5.47 21.27 -8.88
C ALA A 40 -6.65 20.54 -8.22
N ILE A 41 -7.18 21.07 -7.14
CA ILE A 41 -8.38 20.55 -6.48
C ILE A 41 -9.60 20.67 -7.41
N GLU A 42 -9.81 21.84 -8.02
CA GLU A 42 -10.88 22.02 -8.98
C GLU A 42 -10.76 21.04 -10.16
N HIS A 43 -9.55 20.90 -10.70
CA HIS A 43 -9.28 19.94 -11.76
C HIS A 43 -9.58 18.49 -11.32
N ALA A 44 -9.18 18.09 -10.12
CA ALA A 44 -9.46 16.78 -9.57
C ALA A 44 -10.98 16.51 -9.43
N LEU A 45 -11.75 17.53 -9.04
CA LEU A 45 -13.21 17.43 -8.91
C LEU A 45 -13.91 17.20 -10.25
N THR A 46 -13.33 17.62 -11.37
CA THR A 46 -13.84 17.31 -12.71
C THR A 46 -13.65 15.85 -13.13
N LYS A 47 -12.91 15.06 -12.32
CA LYS A 47 -12.61 13.63 -12.55
C LYS A 47 -12.07 13.37 -13.96
N PRO A 48 -10.90 13.92 -14.34
CA PRO A 48 -10.35 13.74 -15.68
C PRO A 48 -10.18 12.26 -16.01
N ASN A 49 -10.62 11.85 -17.20
CA ASN A 49 -10.63 10.44 -17.61
C ASN A 49 -9.26 9.76 -17.47
N LYS A 50 -8.18 10.45 -17.82
CA LYS A 50 -6.81 9.93 -17.71
C LYS A 50 -6.42 9.66 -16.25
N LEU A 51 -6.74 10.56 -15.34
CA LEU A 51 -6.48 10.39 -13.91
C LEU A 51 -7.31 9.24 -13.34
N MET A 52 -8.59 9.19 -13.68
CA MET A 52 -9.49 8.14 -13.23
C MET A 52 -9.07 6.75 -13.73
N GLN A 53 -8.59 6.66 -14.97
CA GLN A 53 -8.04 5.42 -15.51
C GLN A 53 -6.80 4.96 -14.73
N SER A 54 -5.87 5.89 -14.47
CA SER A 54 -4.67 5.58 -13.68
C SER A 54 -5.00 5.13 -12.25
N ILE A 55 -6.04 5.71 -11.65
CA ILE A 55 -6.55 5.30 -10.33
C ILE A 55 -7.12 3.89 -10.40
N GLU A 56 -7.92 3.57 -11.43
CA GLU A 56 -8.51 2.25 -11.59
C GLU A 56 -7.44 1.18 -11.78
N ASP A 57 -6.46 1.41 -12.65
CA ASP A 57 -5.34 0.50 -12.90
C ASP A 57 -4.56 0.22 -11.61
N TYR A 58 -4.29 1.27 -10.84
CA TYR A 58 -3.62 1.13 -9.54
C TYR A 58 -4.47 0.37 -8.51
N CYS A 59 -5.78 0.62 -8.47
CA CYS A 59 -6.68 -0.11 -7.57
C CYS A 59 -6.76 -1.60 -7.91
N LEU A 60 -6.77 -1.95 -9.19
CA LEU A 60 -6.77 -3.34 -9.64
C LEU A 60 -5.46 -4.06 -9.27
N GLU A 61 -4.33 -3.36 -9.33
CA GLU A 61 -3.03 -3.90 -8.90
C GLU A 61 -2.99 -4.10 -7.38
N LEU A 62 -3.44 -3.10 -6.62
CA LEU A 62 -3.38 -3.09 -5.16
C LEU A 62 -4.40 -4.04 -4.52
N HIS A 63 -5.63 -4.04 -5.00
CA HIS A 63 -6.74 -4.79 -4.43
C HIS A 63 -7.76 -5.20 -5.49
N PRO A 64 -7.49 -6.29 -6.22
CA PRO A 64 -8.31 -6.72 -7.36
C PRO A 64 -9.71 -7.23 -6.97
N TYR A 65 -9.93 -7.50 -5.68
CA TYR A 65 -11.18 -8.10 -5.21
C TYR A 65 -12.03 -7.08 -4.44
N THR A 66 -13.23 -6.79 -4.93
CA THR A 66 -14.18 -5.84 -4.32
C THR A 66 -15.49 -6.50 -3.86
N ASP A 67 -15.53 -7.83 -3.82
CA ASP A 67 -16.73 -8.63 -3.54
C ASP A 67 -16.95 -8.94 -2.03
N GLY A 68 -16.13 -8.37 -1.14
CA GLY A 68 -16.21 -8.58 0.30
C GLY A 68 -15.79 -9.98 0.77
N LYS A 69 -15.22 -10.83 -0.10
CA LYS A 69 -14.86 -12.22 0.22
C LYS A 69 -13.36 -12.42 0.49
N SER A 70 -12.62 -11.38 0.78
CA SER A 70 -11.17 -11.46 1.02
C SER A 70 -10.80 -12.38 2.17
N SER A 71 -11.54 -12.32 3.29
CA SER A 71 -11.32 -13.21 4.44
C SER A 71 -11.51 -14.68 4.08
N GLN A 72 -12.52 -14.99 3.26
CA GLN A 72 -12.77 -16.36 2.80
C GLN A 72 -11.62 -16.87 1.93
N ARG A 73 -11.05 -16.02 1.05
CA ARG A 73 -9.88 -16.37 0.23
C ARG A 73 -8.66 -16.67 1.09
N VAL A 74 -8.40 -15.87 2.13
CA VAL A 74 -7.29 -16.11 3.07
C VAL A 74 -7.48 -17.45 3.79
N LEU A 75 -8.67 -17.75 4.29
CA LEU A 75 -8.96 -19.03 4.95
C LEU A 75 -8.81 -20.22 3.99
N ASN A 76 -9.30 -20.09 2.77
CA ASN A 76 -9.18 -21.14 1.76
C ASN A 76 -7.70 -21.39 1.41
N ALA A 77 -6.92 -20.34 1.21
CA ALA A 77 -5.48 -20.46 0.94
C ALA A 77 -4.71 -21.09 2.10
N ALA A 78 -5.03 -20.73 3.35
CA ALA A 78 -4.44 -21.34 4.54
C ALA A 78 -4.78 -22.82 4.64
N ASN A 79 -6.04 -23.20 4.42
CA ASN A 79 -6.46 -24.60 4.43
C ASN A 79 -5.78 -25.39 3.32
N GLU A 80 -5.72 -24.86 2.11
CA GLU A 80 -5.04 -25.49 0.98
C GLU A 80 -3.55 -25.72 1.28
N PHE A 81 -2.88 -24.74 1.89
CA PHE A 81 -1.50 -24.85 2.32
C PHE A 81 -1.31 -25.95 3.36
N LEU A 82 -2.20 -26.06 4.35
CA LEU A 82 -2.17 -27.11 5.37
C LEU A 82 -2.36 -28.51 4.77
N HIS A 83 -3.23 -28.63 3.76
CA HIS A 83 -3.49 -29.91 3.08
C HIS A 83 -2.35 -30.35 2.17
N LYS A 84 -1.62 -29.42 1.54
CA LYS A 84 -0.47 -29.74 0.67
C LYS A 84 0.72 -30.32 1.40
N LYS A 85 0.73 -30.34 2.75
CA LYS A 85 1.81 -30.87 3.59
C LYS A 85 3.21 -30.41 3.16
N GLU A 86 3.31 -29.23 2.62
CA GLU A 86 4.61 -28.63 2.28
C GLU A 86 5.41 -28.46 3.56
N LYS A 87 6.56 -29.12 3.64
CA LYS A 87 7.48 -28.95 4.76
C LYS A 87 8.03 -27.53 4.72
N LEU A 88 7.57 -26.71 5.61
CA LEU A 88 8.16 -25.38 5.81
C LEU A 88 9.65 -25.56 6.17
N LYS A 89 10.50 -24.80 5.51
CA LYS A 89 11.91 -24.73 5.91
C LYS A 89 11.97 -24.20 7.34
N PRO A 90 12.73 -24.86 8.24
CA PRO A 90 12.89 -24.36 9.60
C PRO A 90 13.45 -22.92 9.57
N LYS A 91 12.94 -22.09 10.49
CA LYS A 91 13.42 -20.71 10.61
C LYS A 91 14.93 -20.71 10.86
N PRO A 92 15.75 -20.01 10.07
CA PRO A 92 17.18 -19.98 10.31
C PRO A 92 17.48 -19.33 11.67
N LEU A 93 18.40 -19.92 12.41
CA LEU A 93 18.94 -19.35 13.65
C LEU A 93 19.81 -18.14 13.31
N ASN A 94 19.20 -16.97 13.26
CA ASN A 94 19.88 -15.71 12.94
C ASN A 94 20.70 -15.18 14.14
N LEU A 95 21.59 -16.00 14.71
CA LEU A 95 22.36 -15.68 15.92
C LEU A 95 23.12 -14.37 15.77
N PHE A 96 23.88 -14.19 14.70
CA PHE A 96 24.63 -12.96 14.44
C PHE A 96 23.76 -11.72 14.34
N ARG A 97 22.63 -11.82 13.64
CA ARG A 97 21.66 -10.71 13.55
C ARG A 97 21.07 -10.39 14.91
N ASN A 98 20.71 -11.41 15.67
CA ASN A 98 20.13 -11.22 17.01
C ASN A 98 21.13 -10.58 17.98
N LEU A 99 22.41 -11.02 17.94
CA LEU A 99 23.47 -10.40 18.75
C LEU A 99 23.73 -8.95 18.33
N LYS A 100 23.76 -8.67 17.02
CA LYS A 100 23.92 -7.32 16.51
C LYS A 100 22.78 -6.42 16.98
N MET A 101 21.52 -6.85 16.84
CA MET A 101 20.35 -6.08 17.29
C MET A 101 20.35 -5.86 18.79
N ARG A 102 20.70 -6.88 19.60
CA ARG A 102 20.81 -6.74 21.06
C ARG A 102 21.85 -5.70 21.46
N LYS A 103 23.00 -5.68 20.78
CA LYS A 103 24.04 -4.70 21.00
C LYS A 103 23.59 -3.29 20.59
N GLU A 104 22.96 -3.17 19.43
CA GLU A 104 22.50 -1.88 18.87
C GLU A 104 21.42 -1.23 19.73
N PHE A 105 20.46 -2.03 20.20
CA PHE A 105 19.37 -1.55 21.08
C PHE A 105 19.67 -1.67 22.57
N ASN A 106 20.88 -2.05 22.94
CA ASN A 106 21.29 -2.28 24.34
C ASN A 106 20.32 -3.18 25.13
N PHE A 107 19.71 -4.14 24.43
CA PHE A 107 18.70 -5.05 24.99
C PHE A 107 19.30 -6.42 25.28
N TRP A 108 19.59 -6.71 26.56
CA TRP A 108 20.16 -7.96 27.06
C TRP A 108 19.18 -8.77 27.91
N GLY A 109 17.92 -8.35 27.99
CA GLY A 109 16.82 -9.08 28.63
C GLY A 109 16.32 -10.28 27.81
N TRP A 110 15.73 -11.20 28.49
CA TRP A 110 15.08 -12.38 27.89
C TRP A 110 13.66 -12.06 27.47
#